data_ff7345140e99f7db90551c18cf04749f
#
_entry.id   ff7345140e99f7db90551c18cf04749f
#
_cell.length_a   1.000
_cell.length_b   1.000
_cell.length_c   1.000
_cell.angle_alpha   90.00
_cell.angle_beta   90.00
_cell.angle_gamma   90.00
#
_symmetry.space_group_name_H-M   'P 1'
#
loop_
_entity.id
_entity.type
_entity.pdbx_description
1 polymer ?
#
loop_
_entity_poly.entity_id
_entity_poly.type
_entity_poly.pdbx_seq_one_letter_code
_entity_poly.pdbx_strand_id
1 'polypeptide(L)'
;MTAIVDVIAREILDSRGNPTVEADVLLESGIIGRAAVPSGASTGSREAIELRDKDMTRYMGKGVLKAVEHVNTEICEAIIGLDASEQAFIDKTMIELDGTETKARLGANAILAVSMACAKASADEAGLSLYRYLGGAAPMQMPVPMMNIINGGAHADNGLDIQEFMIIPAGLPTFRDALRAGVEIFHTLKKILHAEKKSTSVGDEGGFAPNLANNEAAIQYVLKAIEEAGYVAGQDVMIGLDCAASEFRKEGKYRFEAEKLSFSSAQFTDILATWCDKYPIVSIEDGMAEDDWDGWALLTEKLGKKVQLVGDDLFVTNTKILREGIARGVANSILIKVNQIGTLSETFAAIEMAKRAGYTSVISHRSGETEDTTIADIAVATNALQIKTGSASRSDRMAKYNQLLRIEEELGDAASYPGKSAFYNLR
;
A
#
# COMPACT_ATOMS: atom_id res chain seq x y z
N MET A 1 -19.17 -25.61 -8.82
CA MET A 1 -20.41 -25.10 -8.15
C MET A 1 -19.94 -24.09 -7.10
N THR A 2 -20.28 -22.83 -7.32
CA THR A 2 -19.73 -21.65 -6.63
C THR A 2 -20.51 -21.25 -5.37
N ALA A 3 -21.54 -22.04 -4.98
CA ALA A 3 -22.29 -21.76 -3.75
C ALA A 3 -21.40 -21.92 -2.51
N ILE A 4 -21.44 -20.91 -1.63
CA ILE A 4 -20.73 -20.91 -0.35
C ILE A 4 -21.46 -21.86 0.62
N VAL A 5 -20.75 -22.82 1.18
CA VAL A 5 -21.31 -23.78 2.15
C VAL A 5 -20.84 -23.56 3.58
N ASP A 6 -19.69 -22.90 3.74
CA ASP A 6 -19.18 -22.56 5.06
C ASP A 6 -18.16 -21.39 4.99
N VAL A 7 -18.03 -20.66 6.10
CA VAL A 7 -17.03 -19.60 6.28
C VAL A 7 -16.43 -19.73 7.67
N ILE A 8 -15.12 -19.91 7.74
CA ILE A 8 -14.40 -20.15 8.99
C ILE A 8 -13.26 -19.14 9.13
N ALA A 9 -13.28 -18.34 10.18
CA ALA A 9 -12.19 -17.42 10.49
C ALA A 9 -11.42 -17.87 11.73
N ARG A 10 -10.18 -17.39 11.81
CA ARG A 10 -9.27 -17.57 12.94
C ARG A 10 -8.42 -16.34 13.18
N GLU A 11 -7.91 -16.23 14.41
CA GLU A 11 -6.87 -15.26 14.78
C GLU A 11 -5.52 -15.84 14.38
N ILE A 12 -4.73 -15.10 13.58
CA ILE A 12 -3.33 -15.39 13.26
C ILE A 12 -2.45 -14.21 13.66
N LEU A 13 -1.13 -14.29 13.45
CA LEU A 13 -0.21 -13.19 13.76
C LEU A 13 0.30 -12.53 12.49
N ASP A 14 0.37 -11.21 12.51
CA ASP A 14 0.99 -10.40 11.48
C ASP A 14 2.53 -10.33 11.61
N SER A 15 3.19 -9.65 10.69
CA SER A 15 4.66 -9.48 10.64
C SER A 15 5.26 -8.76 11.85
N ARG A 16 4.42 -8.12 12.67
CA ARG A 16 4.81 -7.46 13.93
C ARG A 16 4.49 -8.33 15.17
N GLY A 17 3.94 -9.52 14.97
CA GLY A 17 3.47 -10.39 16.05
C GLY A 17 2.16 -9.92 16.70
N ASN A 18 1.40 -9.04 16.04
CA ASN A 18 0.06 -8.66 16.49
C ASN A 18 -1.00 -9.56 15.85
N PRO A 19 -2.10 -9.84 16.57
CA PRO A 19 -3.21 -10.60 16.00
C PRO A 19 -3.84 -9.92 14.79
N THR A 20 -4.23 -10.73 13.80
CA THR A 20 -5.05 -10.33 12.65
C THR A 20 -6.00 -11.46 12.26
N VAL A 21 -6.94 -11.18 11.35
CA VAL A 21 -7.98 -12.11 10.91
C VAL A 21 -7.53 -12.83 9.64
N GLU A 22 -7.70 -14.15 9.65
CA GLU A 22 -7.66 -15.00 8.45
C GLU A 22 -9.00 -15.71 8.30
N ALA A 23 -9.55 -15.76 7.08
CA ALA A 23 -10.80 -16.44 6.76
C ALA A 23 -10.62 -17.46 5.64
N ASP A 24 -11.32 -18.59 5.78
CA ASP A 24 -11.53 -19.60 4.75
C ASP A 24 -12.99 -19.54 4.29
N VAL A 25 -13.21 -19.53 2.99
CA VAL A 25 -14.53 -19.69 2.34
C VAL A 25 -14.55 -21.03 1.63
N LEU A 26 -15.45 -21.93 2.03
CA LEU A 26 -15.62 -23.26 1.46
C LEU A 26 -16.77 -23.22 0.45
N LEU A 27 -16.51 -23.71 -0.75
CA LEU A 27 -17.51 -23.86 -1.81
C LEU A 27 -18.12 -25.30 -1.82
N GLU A 28 -19.30 -25.44 -2.41
CA GLU A 28 -19.96 -26.73 -2.60
C GLU A 28 -19.09 -27.75 -3.37
N SER A 29 -18.20 -27.29 -4.24
CA SER A 29 -17.21 -28.11 -4.94
C SER A 29 -16.12 -28.70 -4.03
N GLY A 30 -15.98 -28.20 -2.80
CA GLY A 30 -14.90 -28.53 -1.87
C GLY A 30 -13.68 -27.61 -1.99
N ILE A 31 -13.69 -26.63 -2.88
CA ILE A 31 -12.61 -25.62 -2.97
C ILE A 31 -12.67 -24.69 -1.76
N ILE A 32 -11.49 -24.30 -1.28
CA ILE A 32 -11.32 -23.39 -0.15
C ILE A 32 -10.49 -22.18 -0.62
N GLY A 33 -11.08 -21.00 -0.56
CA GLY A 33 -10.34 -19.75 -0.69
C GLY A 33 -9.91 -19.24 0.68
N ARG A 34 -8.63 -18.92 0.87
CA ARG A 34 -8.06 -18.40 2.12
C ARG A 34 -7.46 -17.02 1.94
N ALA A 35 -7.77 -16.11 2.85
CA ALA A 35 -7.19 -14.78 2.86
C ALA A 35 -6.91 -14.28 4.28
N ALA A 36 -5.81 -13.54 4.43
CA ALA A 36 -5.42 -12.90 5.68
C ALA A 36 -5.33 -11.38 5.49
N VAL A 37 -5.76 -10.63 6.49
CA VAL A 37 -5.90 -9.17 6.43
C VAL A 37 -4.66 -8.47 6.97
N PRO A 38 -4.14 -7.42 6.32
CA PRO A 38 -3.07 -6.58 6.86
C PRO A 38 -3.60 -5.60 7.93
N SER A 39 -2.67 -5.00 8.70
CA SER A 39 -2.97 -4.04 9.77
C SER A 39 -2.02 -2.83 9.73
N GLY A 40 -2.52 -1.61 9.88
CA GLY A 40 -1.70 -0.39 9.91
C GLY A 40 -1.02 -0.13 11.26
N ALA A 41 0.09 0.64 11.23
CA ALA A 41 0.68 1.27 12.41
C ALA A 41 0.22 2.73 12.52
N SER A 42 0.50 3.54 11.50
CA SER A 42 -0.15 4.83 11.27
C SER A 42 -1.47 4.58 10.55
N THR A 43 -2.51 5.28 10.93
CA THR A 43 -3.85 5.13 10.33
C THR A 43 -4.47 6.50 10.10
N GLY A 44 -4.97 6.75 8.90
CA GLY A 44 -5.77 7.93 8.59
C GLY A 44 -7.03 7.96 9.47
N SER A 45 -7.39 9.12 9.94
CA SER A 45 -8.52 9.28 10.88
C SER A 45 -9.88 8.84 10.31
N ARG A 46 -9.95 8.68 8.99
CA ARG A 46 -11.18 8.36 8.23
C ARG A 46 -11.18 6.94 7.65
N GLU A 47 -10.24 6.08 8.03
CA GLU A 47 -10.22 4.69 7.62
C GLU A 47 -11.42 3.90 8.15
N ALA A 48 -11.81 2.85 7.45
CA ALA A 48 -12.72 1.85 7.98
C ALA A 48 -12.11 1.17 9.22
N ILE A 49 -12.95 0.81 10.18
CA ILE A 49 -12.53 0.41 11.51
C ILE A 49 -12.00 -1.03 11.53
N GLU A 50 -10.74 -1.19 11.89
CA GLU A 50 -10.19 -2.47 12.30
C GLU A 50 -10.72 -2.81 13.70
N LEU A 51 -11.56 -3.83 13.80
CA LEU A 51 -12.16 -4.22 15.08
C LEU A 51 -11.14 -4.97 15.95
N ARG A 52 -10.84 -4.38 17.12
CA ARG A 52 -9.98 -4.94 18.15
C ARG A 52 -10.77 -5.23 19.42
N ASP A 53 -10.42 -6.30 20.15
CA ASP A 53 -11.14 -6.74 21.35
C ASP A 53 -11.05 -5.76 22.51
N LYS A 54 -9.94 -5.01 22.61
CA LYS A 54 -9.61 -4.09 23.71
C LYS A 54 -9.53 -4.79 25.06
N ASP A 55 -9.35 -6.09 25.07
CA ASP A 55 -9.10 -6.91 26.27
C ASP A 55 -7.60 -6.87 26.60
N MET A 56 -7.24 -6.10 27.61
CA MET A 56 -5.85 -5.91 28.04
C MET A 56 -5.19 -7.20 28.55
N THR A 57 -5.95 -8.25 28.86
CA THR A 57 -5.42 -9.55 29.29
C THR A 57 -4.93 -10.42 28.14
N ARG A 58 -5.30 -10.06 26.89
CA ARG A 58 -4.89 -10.75 25.67
C ARG A 58 -4.24 -9.75 24.68
N TYR A 59 -3.00 -10.06 24.25
CA TYR A 59 -2.26 -9.25 23.27
C TYR A 59 -2.31 -7.74 23.55
N MET A 60 -2.32 -7.34 24.81
CA MET A 60 -2.36 -5.93 25.22
C MET A 60 -3.52 -5.16 24.58
N GLY A 61 -4.69 -5.77 24.48
CA GLY A 61 -5.90 -5.19 23.90
C GLY A 61 -6.02 -5.32 22.36
N LYS A 62 -5.00 -5.90 21.69
CA LYS A 62 -4.96 -6.01 20.23
C LYS A 62 -5.59 -7.28 19.65
N GLY A 63 -6.19 -8.16 20.47
CA GLY A 63 -6.91 -9.37 20.02
C GLY A 63 -7.99 -9.05 18.99
N VAL A 64 -8.36 -10.04 18.17
CA VAL A 64 -9.37 -9.91 17.10
C VAL A 64 -10.48 -10.98 17.18
N LEU A 65 -10.68 -11.59 18.36
CA LEU A 65 -11.66 -12.67 18.52
C LEU A 65 -13.10 -12.21 18.24
N LYS A 66 -13.46 -10.95 18.53
CA LYS A 66 -14.77 -10.41 18.17
C LYS A 66 -14.98 -10.38 16.66
N ALA A 67 -13.97 -9.93 15.91
CA ALA A 67 -14.03 -9.94 14.44
C ALA A 67 -14.12 -11.39 13.90
N VAL A 68 -13.37 -12.32 14.48
CA VAL A 68 -13.45 -13.76 14.17
C VAL A 68 -14.84 -14.31 14.48
N GLU A 69 -15.43 -13.96 15.61
CA GLU A 69 -16.78 -14.38 15.99
C GLU A 69 -17.83 -13.87 14.97
N HIS A 70 -17.74 -12.61 14.55
CA HIS A 70 -18.64 -12.05 13.54
C HIS A 70 -18.55 -12.79 12.21
N VAL A 71 -17.34 -13.20 11.79
CA VAL A 71 -17.18 -14.01 10.57
C VAL A 71 -17.83 -15.39 10.74
N ASN A 72 -17.56 -16.07 11.87
CA ASN A 72 -18.03 -17.43 12.12
C ASN A 72 -19.54 -17.52 12.44
N THR A 73 -20.22 -16.40 12.64
CA THR A 73 -21.65 -16.32 12.95
C THR A 73 -22.40 -15.47 11.92
N GLU A 74 -22.60 -14.20 12.20
CA GLU A 74 -23.47 -13.30 11.42
C GLU A 74 -23.08 -13.20 9.93
N ILE A 75 -21.78 -13.06 9.62
CA ILE A 75 -21.33 -12.97 8.21
C ILE A 75 -21.55 -14.31 7.52
N CYS A 76 -21.13 -15.43 8.15
CA CYS A 76 -21.33 -16.76 7.61
C CYS A 76 -22.81 -17.01 7.31
N GLU A 77 -23.71 -16.78 8.29
CA GLU A 77 -25.17 -16.95 8.13
C GLU A 77 -25.75 -16.11 6.98
N ALA A 78 -25.22 -14.88 6.79
CA ALA A 78 -25.72 -13.98 5.75
C ALA A 78 -25.31 -14.37 4.33
N ILE A 79 -24.18 -15.07 4.14
CA ILE A 79 -23.63 -15.37 2.82
C ILE A 79 -23.66 -16.85 2.44
N ILE A 80 -23.98 -17.78 3.36
CA ILE A 80 -24.20 -19.19 3.02
C ILE A 80 -25.27 -19.31 1.94
N GLY A 81 -25.01 -20.14 0.92
CA GLY A 81 -25.86 -20.35 -0.23
C GLY A 81 -25.74 -19.31 -1.33
N LEU A 82 -25.05 -18.20 -1.11
CA LEU A 82 -24.74 -17.24 -2.17
C LEU A 82 -23.67 -17.78 -3.12
N ASP A 83 -23.67 -17.30 -4.34
CA ASP A 83 -22.67 -17.61 -5.34
C ASP A 83 -21.40 -16.77 -5.07
N ALA A 84 -20.29 -17.42 -4.75
CA ALA A 84 -19.02 -16.76 -4.44
C ALA A 84 -18.48 -15.92 -5.62
N SER A 85 -18.87 -16.20 -6.85
CA SER A 85 -18.48 -15.44 -8.04
C SER A 85 -19.16 -14.07 -8.14
N GLU A 86 -20.25 -13.86 -7.42
CA GLU A 86 -20.98 -12.59 -7.36
C GLU A 86 -20.36 -11.63 -6.33
N GLN A 87 -19.06 -11.33 -6.50
CA GLN A 87 -18.25 -10.53 -5.55
C GLN A 87 -18.95 -9.25 -5.07
N ALA A 88 -19.50 -8.46 -6.00
CA ALA A 88 -20.15 -7.20 -5.67
C ALA A 88 -21.41 -7.40 -4.82
N PHE A 89 -22.14 -8.49 -5.02
CA PHE A 89 -23.34 -8.81 -4.24
C PHE A 89 -22.97 -9.28 -2.83
N ILE A 90 -21.94 -10.12 -2.69
CA ILE A 90 -21.41 -10.58 -1.40
C ILE A 90 -20.91 -9.40 -0.57
N ASP A 91 -20.04 -8.55 -1.17
CA ASP A 91 -19.50 -7.38 -0.50
C ASP A 91 -20.61 -6.43 -0.03
N LYS A 92 -21.61 -6.20 -0.91
CA LYS A 92 -22.79 -5.38 -0.57
C LYS A 92 -23.58 -6.00 0.57
N THR A 93 -23.81 -7.31 0.58
CA THR A 93 -24.52 -8.02 1.65
C THR A 93 -23.82 -7.81 2.99
N MET A 94 -22.48 -7.92 3.05
CA MET A 94 -21.71 -7.71 4.27
C MET A 94 -21.70 -6.23 4.73
N ILE A 95 -21.66 -5.28 3.79
CA ILE A 95 -21.73 -3.84 4.08
C ILE A 95 -23.11 -3.50 4.65
N GLU A 96 -24.20 -3.99 4.06
CA GLU A 96 -25.56 -3.76 4.55
C GLU A 96 -25.80 -4.44 5.90
N LEU A 97 -25.21 -5.62 6.12
CA LEU A 97 -25.25 -6.31 7.40
C LEU A 97 -24.53 -5.50 8.50
N ASP A 98 -23.39 -4.90 8.23
CA ASP A 98 -22.69 -4.00 9.16
C ASP A 98 -23.54 -2.76 9.46
N GLY A 99 -24.08 -2.11 8.45
CA GLY A 99 -24.99 -0.97 8.53
C GLY A 99 -24.35 0.33 9.01
N THR A 100 -23.02 0.38 9.22
CA THR A 100 -22.28 1.60 9.59
C THR A 100 -21.40 2.10 8.46
N GLU A 101 -21.13 3.41 8.42
CA GLU A 101 -20.32 4.00 7.33
C GLU A 101 -18.87 3.51 7.36
N THR A 102 -18.33 3.24 8.55
CA THR A 102 -16.92 2.86 8.76
C THR A 102 -16.74 1.38 9.06
N LYS A 103 -17.77 0.54 8.87
CA LYS A 103 -17.75 -0.90 9.21
C LYS A 103 -17.40 -1.15 10.70
N ALA A 104 -17.85 -0.25 11.56
CA ALA A 104 -17.49 -0.28 12.98
C ALA A 104 -18.18 -1.38 13.79
N ARG A 105 -19.30 -1.97 13.28
CA ARG A 105 -20.05 -3.00 13.98
C ARG A 105 -19.40 -4.38 13.83
N LEU A 106 -19.16 -4.81 12.61
CA LEU A 106 -18.57 -6.13 12.33
C LEU A 106 -17.04 -6.08 12.27
N GLY A 107 -16.49 -4.94 11.84
CA GLY A 107 -15.08 -4.72 11.60
C GLY A 107 -14.69 -4.85 10.13
N ALA A 108 -13.96 -3.87 9.61
CA ALA A 108 -13.45 -3.91 8.25
C ALA A 108 -12.49 -5.10 8.02
N ASN A 109 -11.76 -5.52 9.05
CA ASN A 109 -10.90 -6.70 9.02
C ASN A 109 -11.71 -8.00 8.84
N ALA A 110 -12.84 -8.16 9.52
CA ALA A 110 -13.73 -9.32 9.34
C ALA A 110 -14.30 -9.36 7.93
N ILE A 111 -14.85 -8.25 7.46
CA ILE A 111 -15.47 -8.14 6.13
C ILE A 111 -14.45 -8.36 5.02
N LEU A 112 -13.27 -7.74 5.11
CA LEU A 112 -12.22 -7.86 4.09
C LEU A 112 -11.67 -9.28 3.98
N ALA A 113 -11.47 -9.98 5.11
CA ALA A 113 -10.99 -11.36 5.10
C ALA A 113 -11.91 -12.25 4.26
N VAL A 114 -13.21 -12.11 4.44
CA VAL A 114 -14.22 -12.87 3.68
C VAL A 114 -14.29 -12.41 2.22
N SER A 115 -14.28 -11.10 1.96
CA SER A 115 -14.29 -10.55 0.59
C SER A 115 -13.14 -11.10 -0.25
N MET A 116 -11.90 -11.09 0.27
CA MET A 116 -10.73 -11.65 -0.42
C MET A 116 -10.78 -13.18 -0.54
N ALA A 117 -11.27 -13.88 0.49
CA ALA A 117 -11.39 -15.33 0.46
C ALA A 117 -12.40 -15.81 -0.59
N CYS A 118 -13.53 -15.12 -0.74
CA CYS A 118 -14.52 -15.38 -1.82
C CYS A 118 -13.89 -15.26 -3.21
N ALA A 119 -13.13 -14.19 -3.46
CA ALA A 119 -12.45 -13.97 -4.74
C ALA A 119 -11.46 -15.10 -5.06
N LYS A 120 -10.68 -15.55 -4.05
CA LYS A 120 -9.73 -16.66 -4.20
C LYS A 120 -10.44 -17.99 -4.47
N ALA A 121 -11.48 -18.29 -3.71
CA ALA A 121 -12.29 -19.50 -3.93
C ALA A 121 -12.88 -19.54 -5.35
N SER A 122 -13.39 -18.40 -5.81
CA SER A 122 -13.98 -18.28 -7.14
C SER A 122 -12.95 -18.38 -8.27
N ALA A 123 -11.75 -17.84 -8.07
CA ALA A 123 -10.65 -17.98 -9.01
C ALA A 123 -10.22 -19.45 -9.15
N ASP A 124 -10.06 -20.16 -8.04
CA ASP A 124 -9.70 -21.57 -8.02
C ASP A 124 -10.79 -22.45 -8.65
N GLU A 125 -12.08 -22.17 -8.36
CA GLU A 125 -13.21 -22.87 -8.99
C GLU A 125 -13.25 -22.66 -10.52
N ALA A 126 -12.87 -21.45 -10.96
CA ALA A 126 -12.77 -21.14 -12.39
C ALA A 126 -11.50 -21.72 -13.04
N GLY A 127 -10.58 -22.31 -12.27
CA GLY A 127 -9.27 -22.78 -12.76
C GLY A 127 -8.36 -21.65 -13.24
N LEU A 128 -8.49 -20.45 -12.66
CA LEU A 128 -7.75 -19.26 -13.03
C LEU A 128 -6.86 -18.78 -11.88
N SER A 129 -5.68 -18.24 -12.22
CA SER A 129 -4.89 -17.45 -11.28
C SER A 129 -5.70 -16.24 -10.81
N LEU A 130 -5.53 -15.79 -9.57
CA LEU A 130 -6.34 -14.71 -8.99
C LEU A 130 -6.30 -13.43 -9.84
N TYR A 131 -5.12 -13.03 -10.32
CA TYR A 131 -5.00 -11.83 -11.16
C TYR A 131 -5.78 -11.94 -12.49
N ARG A 132 -5.86 -13.15 -13.09
CA ARG A 132 -6.66 -13.39 -14.30
C ARG A 132 -8.16 -13.35 -14.00
N TYR A 133 -8.57 -13.94 -12.90
CA TYR A 133 -9.96 -13.92 -12.47
C TYR A 133 -10.44 -12.49 -12.23
N LEU A 134 -9.67 -11.69 -11.47
CA LEU A 134 -10.02 -10.30 -11.16
C LEU A 134 -9.90 -9.35 -12.35
N GLY A 135 -8.94 -9.57 -13.25
CA GLY A 135 -8.64 -8.67 -14.38
C GLY A 135 -9.39 -9.00 -15.67
N GLY A 136 -9.97 -10.19 -15.75
CA GLY A 136 -10.69 -10.64 -16.94
C GLY A 136 -9.79 -10.84 -18.17
N ALA A 137 -10.27 -10.51 -19.36
CA ALA A 137 -9.60 -10.73 -20.63
C ALA A 137 -8.73 -9.55 -21.11
N ALA A 138 -8.62 -8.47 -20.32
CA ALA A 138 -7.83 -7.32 -20.72
C ALA A 138 -6.33 -7.64 -20.72
N PRO A 139 -5.52 -7.01 -21.59
CA PRO A 139 -4.05 -7.07 -21.48
C PRO A 139 -3.60 -6.57 -20.12
N MET A 140 -2.70 -7.30 -19.46
CA MET A 140 -2.23 -6.98 -18.12
C MET A 140 -0.75 -6.58 -18.15
N GLN A 141 -0.40 -5.60 -17.32
CA GLN A 141 0.94 -5.08 -17.19
C GLN A 141 1.49 -5.32 -15.79
N MET A 142 2.80 -5.56 -15.71
CA MET A 142 3.50 -5.67 -14.43
C MET A 142 3.61 -4.30 -13.78
N PRO A 143 3.41 -4.17 -12.46
CA PRO A 143 3.53 -2.88 -11.79
C PRO A 143 5.00 -2.46 -11.59
N VAL A 144 5.26 -1.15 -11.62
CA VAL A 144 6.53 -0.57 -11.19
C VAL A 144 6.61 -0.66 -9.66
N PRO A 145 7.65 -1.29 -9.08
CA PRO A 145 7.80 -1.37 -7.63
C PRO A 145 8.34 -0.04 -7.08
N MET A 146 7.73 0.41 -5.99
CA MET A 146 8.20 1.51 -5.16
C MET A 146 8.73 0.90 -3.86
N MET A 147 10.05 0.82 -3.72
CA MET A 147 10.71 0.02 -2.69
C MET A 147 11.27 0.92 -1.59
N ASN A 148 10.71 0.85 -0.39
CA ASN A 148 11.16 1.62 0.76
C ASN A 148 12.48 1.06 1.30
N ILE A 149 13.62 1.75 1.09
CA ILE A 149 14.96 1.27 1.51
C ILE A 149 15.54 2.00 2.72
N ILE A 150 15.00 3.20 3.08
CA ILE A 150 15.30 3.88 4.35
C ILE A 150 13.99 4.26 5.01
N ASN A 151 13.85 3.89 6.29
CA ASN A 151 12.73 4.20 7.15
C ASN A 151 13.05 5.37 8.09
N GLY A 152 12.06 6.21 8.32
CA GLY A 152 12.04 7.26 9.34
C GLY A 152 10.65 7.40 9.96
N GLY A 153 10.33 8.56 10.50
CA GLY A 153 9.02 8.88 11.07
C GLY A 153 8.50 7.80 12.03
N ALA A 154 7.24 7.42 11.87
CA ALA A 154 6.62 6.38 12.70
C ALA A 154 7.19 4.96 12.47
N HIS A 155 7.94 4.73 11.38
CA HIS A 155 8.50 3.43 11.02
C HIS A 155 9.90 3.16 11.61
N ALA A 156 10.56 4.16 12.23
CA ALA A 156 11.89 4.02 12.82
C ALA A 156 12.17 5.07 13.88
N ASP A 157 12.81 4.68 14.98
CA ASP A 157 13.29 5.59 16.02
C ASP A 157 14.72 6.06 15.69
N ASN A 158 14.86 6.99 14.73
CA ASN A 158 16.15 7.41 14.19
C ASN A 158 16.29 8.92 13.88
N GLY A 159 15.35 9.74 14.33
CA GLY A 159 15.41 11.20 14.18
C GLY A 159 15.15 11.72 12.76
N LEU A 160 14.70 10.88 11.81
CA LEU A 160 14.15 11.32 10.53
C LEU A 160 12.65 11.59 10.68
N ASP A 161 12.18 12.72 10.15
CA ASP A 161 10.75 13.08 10.23
C ASP A 161 9.97 12.47 9.07
N ILE A 162 10.55 12.41 7.87
CA ILE A 162 10.00 11.76 6.69
C ILE A 162 10.02 10.24 6.86
N GLN A 163 8.86 9.60 6.60
CA GLN A 163 8.61 8.22 6.95
C GLN A 163 9.32 7.22 6.05
N GLU A 164 9.34 7.47 4.72
CA GLU A 164 9.93 6.53 3.77
C GLU A 164 10.71 7.23 2.66
N PHE A 165 11.86 6.63 2.34
CA PHE A 165 12.70 6.98 1.20
C PHE A 165 12.78 5.79 0.27
N MET A 166 12.13 5.91 -0.88
CA MET A 166 11.91 4.81 -1.83
C MET A 166 12.80 4.93 -3.06
N ILE A 167 13.18 3.77 -3.62
CA ILE A 167 13.70 3.65 -4.98
C ILE A 167 12.60 3.15 -5.91
N ILE A 168 12.58 3.67 -7.13
CA ILE A 168 11.58 3.38 -8.16
C ILE A 168 12.29 3.05 -9.47
N PRO A 169 12.56 1.75 -9.75
CA PRO A 169 13.34 1.33 -10.92
C PRO A 169 12.50 1.30 -12.21
N ALA A 170 11.94 2.47 -12.59
CA ALA A 170 11.07 2.62 -13.74
C ALA A 170 11.81 2.74 -15.09
N GLY A 171 13.14 2.76 -15.11
CA GLY A 171 13.93 2.79 -16.34
C GLY A 171 14.37 1.43 -16.86
N LEU A 172 14.05 0.33 -16.17
CA LEU A 172 14.43 -1.03 -16.50
C LEU A 172 13.44 -1.66 -17.49
N PRO A 173 13.86 -2.69 -18.26
CA PRO A 173 13.02 -3.25 -19.33
C PRO A 173 11.93 -4.22 -18.85
N THR A 174 12.13 -4.91 -17.70
CA THR A 174 11.20 -5.92 -17.17
C THR A 174 11.00 -5.73 -15.69
N PHE A 175 9.94 -6.31 -15.12
CA PHE A 175 9.73 -6.32 -13.68
C PHE A 175 10.88 -7.07 -12.97
N ARG A 176 11.33 -8.19 -13.52
CA ARG A 176 12.46 -8.97 -12.99
C ARG A 176 13.74 -8.15 -12.90
N ASP A 177 14.05 -7.36 -13.93
CA ASP A 177 15.22 -6.47 -13.91
C ASP A 177 15.04 -5.33 -12.91
N ALA A 178 13.84 -4.78 -12.81
CA ALA A 178 13.50 -3.73 -11.83
C ALA A 178 13.67 -4.24 -10.38
N LEU A 179 13.16 -5.45 -10.09
CA LEU A 179 13.31 -6.06 -8.77
C LEU A 179 14.79 -6.37 -8.47
N ARG A 180 15.54 -6.91 -9.45
CA ARG A 180 16.98 -7.15 -9.31
C ARG A 180 17.72 -5.86 -8.97
N ALA A 181 17.48 -4.78 -9.70
CA ALA A 181 18.08 -3.48 -9.41
C ALA A 181 17.76 -3.02 -7.98
N GLY A 182 16.51 -3.16 -7.54
CA GLY A 182 16.10 -2.85 -6.17
C GLY A 182 16.88 -3.63 -5.11
N VAL A 183 17.07 -4.93 -5.32
CA VAL A 183 17.85 -5.79 -4.39
C VAL A 183 19.33 -5.41 -4.40
N GLU A 184 19.94 -5.16 -5.56
CA GLU A 184 21.34 -4.75 -5.69
C GLU A 184 21.60 -3.41 -5.00
N ILE A 185 20.69 -2.43 -5.17
CA ILE A 185 20.76 -1.12 -4.49
C ILE A 185 20.60 -1.28 -2.97
N PHE A 186 19.64 -2.09 -2.53
CA PHE A 186 19.42 -2.38 -1.11
C PHE A 186 20.70 -2.95 -0.44
N HIS A 187 21.33 -3.94 -1.07
CA HIS A 187 22.57 -4.50 -0.54
C HIS A 187 23.76 -3.54 -0.63
N THR A 188 23.81 -2.68 -1.64
CA THR A 188 24.82 -1.62 -1.75
C THR A 188 24.65 -0.58 -0.64
N LEU A 189 23.39 -0.15 -0.36
CA LEU A 189 23.11 0.73 0.78
C LEU A 189 23.56 0.11 2.10
N LYS A 190 23.32 -1.21 2.31
CA LYS A 190 23.81 -1.93 3.48
C LYS A 190 25.31 -1.84 3.64
N LYS A 191 26.07 -2.01 2.55
CA LYS A 191 27.54 -1.89 2.56
C LYS A 191 28.00 -0.48 2.91
N ILE A 192 27.37 0.55 2.34
CA ILE A 192 27.65 1.96 2.61
C ILE A 192 27.44 2.27 4.09
N LEU A 193 26.25 1.93 4.62
CA LEU A 193 25.92 2.15 6.03
C LEU A 193 26.88 1.43 6.98
N HIS A 194 27.21 0.17 6.68
CA HIS A 194 28.14 -0.60 7.49
C HIS A 194 29.57 0.01 7.48
N ALA A 195 30.06 0.44 6.32
CA ALA A 195 31.39 1.08 6.19
C ALA A 195 31.47 2.38 7.01
N GLU A 196 30.36 3.11 7.12
CA GLU A 196 30.25 4.34 7.92
C GLU A 196 29.81 4.08 9.38
N LYS A 197 29.83 2.82 9.82
CA LYS A 197 29.45 2.37 11.18
C LYS A 197 28.04 2.81 11.59
N LYS A 198 27.12 2.89 10.63
CA LYS A 198 25.71 3.18 10.86
C LYS A 198 24.90 1.89 11.02
N SER A 199 23.74 2.00 11.67
CA SER A 199 22.82 0.86 11.84
C SER A 199 22.37 0.29 10.49
N THR A 200 22.38 -1.02 10.37
CA THR A 200 21.80 -1.80 9.29
C THR A 200 20.59 -2.64 9.77
N SER A 201 20.05 -2.32 10.95
CA SER A 201 18.79 -2.84 11.41
C SER A 201 17.67 -2.33 10.52
N VAL A 202 16.64 -3.17 10.31
CA VAL A 202 15.51 -2.83 9.45
C VAL A 202 14.27 -2.49 10.27
N GLY A 203 13.46 -1.58 9.75
CA GLY A 203 12.16 -1.24 10.29
C GLY A 203 11.06 -2.24 9.89
N ASP A 204 9.82 -1.92 10.20
CA ASP A 204 8.64 -2.79 9.98
C ASP A 204 8.46 -3.16 8.52
N GLU A 205 8.86 -2.32 7.59
CA GLU A 205 8.71 -2.52 6.14
C GLU A 205 9.98 -3.03 5.46
N GLY A 206 11.01 -3.38 6.24
CA GLY A 206 12.24 -4.00 5.75
C GLY A 206 13.31 -3.02 5.24
N GLY A 207 13.06 -1.70 5.22
CA GLY A 207 14.06 -0.67 4.94
C GLY A 207 14.99 -0.46 6.14
N PHE A 208 16.21 0.05 5.90
CA PHE A 208 17.16 0.35 6.97
C PHE A 208 16.70 1.54 7.80
N ALA A 209 17.07 1.56 9.07
CA ALA A 209 16.75 2.63 10.02
C ALA A 209 18.02 3.26 10.61
N PRO A 210 18.90 3.89 9.79
CA PRO A 210 20.13 4.54 10.29
C PRO A 210 19.82 5.88 10.95
N ASN A 211 20.61 6.25 11.96
CA ASN A 211 20.65 7.63 12.42
C ASN A 211 21.39 8.49 11.41
N LEU A 212 20.69 9.44 10.80
CA LEU A 212 21.23 10.39 9.83
C LEU A 212 21.09 11.83 10.35
N ALA A 213 21.83 12.75 9.74
CA ALA A 213 21.87 14.13 10.21
C ALA A 213 20.55 14.90 10.01
N ASN A 214 19.84 14.61 8.92
CA ASN A 214 18.57 15.23 8.54
C ASN A 214 17.90 14.41 7.41
N ASN A 215 16.70 14.83 7.03
CA ASN A 215 15.92 14.16 5.98
C ASN A 215 16.62 14.21 4.60
N GLU A 216 17.28 15.32 4.25
CA GLU A 216 17.99 15.42 2.97
C GLU A 216 19.19 14.46 2.89
N ALA A 217 19.86 14.19 4.02
CA ALA A 217 20.94 13.20 4.07
C ALA A 217 20.43 11.80 3.67
N ALA A 218 19.20 11.43 4.04
CA ALA A 218 18.62 10.16 3.61
C ALA A 218 18.47 10.07 2.09
N ILE A 219 18.01 11.15 1.43
CA ILE A 219 17.92 11.23 -0.04
C ILE A 219 19.32 11.04 -0.66
N GLN A 220 20.35 11.67 -0.08
CA GLN A 220 21.73 11.55 -0.56
C GLN A 220 22.29 10.13 -0.40
N TYR A 221 21.96 9.42 0.69
CA TYR A 221 22.33 8.01 0.86
C TYR A 221 21.64 7.09 -0.17
N VAL A 222 20.37 7.34 -0.48
CA VAL A 222 19.65 6.62 -1.52
C VAL A 222 20.30 6.85 -2.87
N LEU A 223 20.62 8.10 -3.22
CA LEU A 223 21.28 8.47 -4.46
C LEU A 223 22.65 7.79 -4.60
N LYS A 224 23.47 7.87 -3.55
CA LYS A 224 24.79 7.22 -3.49
C LYS A 224 24.67 5.70 -3.69
N ALA A 225 23.65 5.06 -3.08
CA ALA A 225 23.44 3.63 -3.22
C ALA A 225 23.03 3.23 -4.65
N ILE A 226 22.23 4.04 -5.35
CA ILE A 226 21.87 3.83 -6.75
C ILE A 226 23.12 3.88 -7.63
N GLU A 227 23.95 4.93 -7.48
CA GLU A 227 25.15 5.16 -8.28
C GLU A 227 26.22 4.09 -8.02
N GLU A 228 26.50 3.75 -6.74
CA GLU A 228 27.48 2.71 -6.37
C GLU A 228 27.03 1.28 -6.76
N ALA A 229 25.71 1.06 -6.92
CA ALA A 229 25.17 -0.19 -7.48
C ALA A 229 25.31 -0.26 -9.00
N GLY A 230 25.75 0.81 -9.67
CA GLY A 230 25.98 0.85 -11.12
C GLY A 230 24.77 1.28 -11.94
N TYR A 231 23.76 1.87 -11.31
CA TYR A 231 22.56 2.40 -11.99
C TYR A 231 22.60 3.93 -12.10
N VAL A 232 21.94 4.47 -13.13
CA VAL A 232 21.86 5.92 -13.36
C VAL A 232 20.61 6.49 -12.71
N ALA A 233 20.81 7.31 -11.66
CA ALA A 233 19.71 7.99 -10.98
C ALA A 233 18.98 8.94 -11.93
N GLY A 234 17.64 8.92 -11.91
CA GLY A 234 16.77 9.68 -12.81
C GLY A 234 16.59 9.07 -14.20
N GLN A 235 17.42 8.09 -14.57
CA GLN A 235 17.29 7.36 -15.83
C GLN A 235 16.80 5.92 -15.60
N ASP A 236 17.55 5.12 -14.85
CA ASP A 236 17.19 3.73 -14.53
C ASP A 236 16.30 3.66 -13.30
N VAL A 237 16.66 4.44 -12.27
CA VAL A 237 16.01 4.43 -10.97
C VAL A 237 15.71 5.86 -10.53
N MET A 238 14.46 6.13 -10.18
CA MET A 238 14.00 7.39 -9.59
C MET A 238 13.87 7.23 -8.07
N ILE A 239 13.63 8.35 -7.40
CA ILE A 239 13.38 8.41 -5.95
C ILE A 239 11.91 8.71 -5.70
N GLY A 240 11.32 8.08 -4.67
CA GLY A 240 10.03 8.42 -4.10
C GLY A 240 10.18 8.76 -2.62
N LEU A 241 9.30 9.62 -2.13
CA LEU A 241 9.17 9.96 -0.72
C LEU A 241 7.75 9.63 -0.25
N ASP A 242 7.63 9.11 0.98
CA ASP A 242 6.41 9.17 1.75
C ASP A 242 6.68 10.06 2.96
N CYS A 243 6.07 11.25 2.94
CA CYS A 243 6.28 12.21 4.02
C CYS A 243 5.49 11.84 5.27
N ALA A 244 4.31 11.21 5.13
CA ALA A 244 3.35 11.01 6.21
C ALA A 244 3.16 12.30 7.04
N ALA A 245 2.92 13.43 6.34
CA ALA A 245 3.07 14.77 6.92
C ALA A 245 2.07 15.08 8.05
N SER A 246 1.00 14.27 8.19
CA SER A 246 0.09 14.33 9.34
C SER A 246 0.81 14.06 10.67
N GLU A 247 1.82 13.20 10.69
CA GLU A 247 2.56 12.78 11.88
C GLU A 247 3.40 13.93 12.51
N PHE A 248 3.91 14.83 11.68
CA PHE A 248 4.75 15.95 12.16
C PHE A 248 4.10 17.32 11.99
N ARG A 249 2.78 17.39 11.66
CA ARG A 249 2.01 18.64 11.70
C ARG A 249 1.45 18.91 13.08
N LYS A 250 1.91 19.99 13.72
CA LYS A 250 1.47 20.43 15.05
C LYS A 250 1.10 21.91 15.01
N GLU A 251 -0.06 22.27 15.53
CA GLU A 251 -0.53 23.67 15.62
C GLU A 251 -0.50 24.38 14.23
N GLY A 252 -0.88 23.65 13.17
CA GLY A 252 -0.93 24.20 11.82
C GLY A 252 0.44 24.36 11.13
N LYS A 253 1.53 23.85 11.72
CA LYS A 253 2.90 23.91 11.18
C LYS A 253 3.52 22.54 11.06
N TYR A 254 4.33 22.33 10.02
CA TYR A 254 5.15 21.15 9.83
C TYR A 254 6.46 21.29 10.58
N ARG A 255 6.80 20.32 11.43
CA ARG A 255 7.96 20.40 12.31
C ARG A 255 8.95 19.29 12.02
N PHE A 256 10.18 19.65 11.66
CA PHE A 256 11.29 18.74 11.64
C PHE A 256 11.96 18.77 13.01
N GLU A 257 11.63 17.78 13.85
CA GLU A 257 12.00 17.78 15.26
C GLU A 257 13.54 17.67 15.44
N ALA A 258 14.21 16.83 14.64
CA ALA A 258 15.66 16.66 14.72
C ALA A 258 16.42 17.95 14.35
N GLU A 259 15.92 18.69 13.38
CA GLU A 259 16.53 19.94 12.89
C GLU A 259 16.02 21.17 13.65
N LYS A 260 15.01 21.01 14.52
CA LYS A 260 14.32 22.09 15.25
C LYS A 260 13.77 23.19 14.34
N LEU A 261 13.29 22.78 13.15
CA LEU A 261 12.72 23.66 12.16
C LEU A 261 11.19 23.56 12.16
N SER A 262 10.52 24.64 11.75
CA SER A 262 9.07 24.69 11.70
C SER A 262 8.63 25.51 10.47
N PHE A 263 7.67 24.98 9.71
CA PHE A 263 7.29 25.49 8.40
C PHE A 263 5.77 25.67 8.30
N SER A 264 5.34 26.73 7.61
CA SER A 264 3.98 26.81 7.09
C SER A 264 3.82 25.83 5.91
N SER A 265 2.59 25.60 5.47
CA SER A 265 2.30 24.76 4.28
C SER A 265 3.04 25.26 3.03
N ALA A 266 3.08 26.59 2.82
CA ALA A 266 3.81 27.18 1.70
C ALA A 266 5.33 26.95 1.80
N GLN A 267 5.92 27.12 2.98
CA GLN A 267 7.35 26.91 3.19
C GLN A 267 7.73 25.42 3.03
N PHE A 268 6.87 24.50 3.51
CA PHE A 268 7.13 23.06 3.33
C PHE A 268 7.00 22.67 1.86
N THR A 269 6.01 23.21 1.15
CA THR A 269 5.90 23.07 -0.32
C THR A 269 7.19 23.54 -1.04
N ASP A 270 7.79 24.66 -0.61
CA ASP A 270 9.03 25.17 -1.20
C ASP A 270 10.25 24.26 -0.93
N ILE A 271 10.30 23.61 0.23
CA ILE A 271 11.33 22.61 0.54
C ILE A 271 11.19 21.40 -0.38
N LEU A 272 9.98 20.83 -0.49
CA LEU A 272 9.73 19.71 -1.38
C LEU A 272 10.04 20.05 -2.83
N ALA A 273 9.66 21.26 -3.29
CA ALA A 273 9.99 21.73 -4.63
C ALA A 273 11.51 21.83 -4.86
N THR A 274 12.26 22.36 -3.88
CA THR A 274 13.71 22.44 -3.94
C THR A 274 14.35 21.06 -4.06
N TRP A 275 13.87 20.07 -3.30
CA TRP A 275 14.35 18.70 -3.41
C TRP A 275 14.01 18.06 -4.76
N CYS A 276 12.82 18.31 -5.31
CA CYS A 276 12.44 17.83 -6.65
C CYS A 276 13.25 18.46 -7.78
N ASP A 277 13.73 19.70 -7.61
CA ASP A 277 14.62 20.35 -8.59
C ASP A 277 16.06 19.82 -8.47
N LYS A 278 16.48 19.36 -7.29
CA LYS A 278 17.86 18.91 -7.00
C LYS A 278 18.06 17.41 -7.20
N TYR A 279 17.04 16.59 -6.95
CA TYR A 279 17.08 15.14 -6.94
C TYR A 279 16.03 14.54 -7.89
N PRO A 280 16.24 13.34 -8.42
CA PRO A 280 15.29 12.69 -9.35
C PRO A 280 14.06 12.13 -8.63
N ILE A 281 13.35 12.97 -7.87
CA ILE A 281 12.14 12.61 -7.16
C ILE A 281 10.97 12.66 -8.14
N VAL A 282 10.28 11.53 -8.34
CA VAL A 282 9.14 11.40 -9.26
C VAL A 282 7.81 11.25 -8.53
N SER A 283 7.82 10.90 -7.23
CA SER A 283 6.62 10.66 -6.43
C SER A 283 6.79 11.16 -5.01
N ILE A 284 5.78 11.83 -4.48
CA ILE A 284 5.67 12.25 -3.07
C ILE A 284 4.29 11.81 -2.57
N GLU A 285 4.29 10.98 -1.55
CA GLU A 285 3.10 10.54 -0.83
C GLU A 285 2.93 11.39 0.42
N ASP A 286 1.67 11.77 0.69
CA ASP A 286 1.24 12.58 1.84
C ASP A 286 2.21 13.74 2.16
N GLY A 287 2.52 14.52 1.11
CA GLY A 287 3.36 15.72 1.21
C GLY A 287 2.73 16.85 2.02
N MET A 288 1.45 16.74 2.36
CA MET A 288 0.71 17.58 3.30
C MET A 288 -0.15 16.70 4.20
N ALA A 289 -0.54 17.24 5.36
CA ALA A 289 -1.41 16.53 6.31
C ALA A 289 -2.82 16.30 5.74
N GLU A 290 -3.52 15.27 6.23
CA GLU A 290 -4.84 14.83 5.74
C GLU A 290 -5.95 15.89 5.89
N ASP A 291 -5.78 16.86 6.80
CA ASP A 291 -6.70 17.98 7.05
C ASP A 291 -6.26 19.31 6.41
N ASP A 292 -5.06 19.39 5.81
CA ASP A 292 -4.51 20.61 5.18
C ASP A 292 -4.83 20.69 3.67
N TRP A 293 -6.11 20.77 3.35
CA TRP A 293 -6.57 20.82 1.96
C TRP A 293 -6.06 22.03 1.17
N ASP A 294 -5.87 23.17 1.82
CA ASP A 294 -5.30 24.37 1.21
C ASP A 294 -3.80 24.17 0.93
N GLY A 295 -3.08 23.52 1.84
CA GLY A 295 -1.68 23.12 1.62
C GLY A 295 -1.56 22.11 0.47
N TRP A 296 -2.47 21.14 0.37
CA TRP A 296 -2.53 20.21 -0.75
C TRP A 296 -2.79 20.92 -2.10
N ALA A 297 -3.64 21.94 -2.12
CA ALA A 297 -3.88 22.74 -3.34
C ALA A 297 -2.60 23.48 -3.76
N LEU A 298 -1.89 24.12 -2.82
CA LEU A 298 -0.60 24.79 -3.09
C LEU A 298 0.46 23.80 -3.61
N LEU A 299 0.58 22.63 -2.97
CA LEU A 299 1.53 21.59 -3.39
C LEU A 299 1.20 21.11 -4.80
N THR A 300 -0.09 20.88 -5.09
CA THR A 300 -0.53 20.38 -6.40
C THR A 300 -0.29 21.43 -7.50
N GLU A 301 -0.58 22.69 -7.22
CA GLU A 301 -0.31 23.79 -8.17
C GLU A 301 1.19 23.87 -8.50
N LYS A 302 2.05 23.73 -7.48
CA LYS A 302 3.51 23.87 -7.64
C LYS A 302 4.16 22.66 -8.31
N LEU A 303 3.80 21.45 -7.94
CA LEU A 303 4.50 20.22 -8.32
C LEU A 303 3.70 19.24 -9.16
N GLY A 304 2.37 19.33 -9.18
CA GLY A 304 1.51 18.29 -9.75
C GLY A 304 1.69 18.01 -11.25
N LYS A 305 2.37 18.89 -12.00
CA LYS A 305 2.74 18.65 -13.41
C LYS A 305 4.08 17.92 -13.57
N LYS A 306 4.91 17.89 -12.54
CA LYS A 306 6.28 17.34 -12.59
C LYS A 306 6.42 16.08 -11.73
N VAL A 307 5.61 15.98 -10.67
CA VAL A 307 5.75 14.96 -9.61
C VAL A 307 4.38 14.33 -9.35
N GLN A 308 4.36 13.02 -9.21
CA GLN A 308 3.20 12.29 -8.71
C GLN A 308 2.96 12.63 -7.24
N LEU A 309 1.80 13.15 -6.93
CA LEU A 309 1.38 13.51 -5.58
C LEU A 309 0.31 12.52 -5.14
N VAL A 310 0.70 11.60 -4.25
CA VAL A 310 -0.11 10.47 -3.80
C VAL A 310 -0.82 10.85 -2.51
N GLY A 311 -2.15 10.74 -2.49
CA GLY A 311 -2.91 10.84 -1.25
C GLY A 311 -3.13 9.46 -0.63
N ASP A 312 -2.55 9.20 0.55
CA ASP A 312 -2.80 8.05 1.41
C ASP A 312 -3.83 8.43 2.49
N ASP A 313 -3.42 9.06 3.57
CA ASP A 313 -4.32 9.53 4.63
C ASP A 313 -5.33 10.57 4.12
N LEU A 314 -4.95 11.32 3.07
CA LEU A 314 -5.85 12.24 2.40
C LEU A 314 -7.10 11.57 1.84
N PHE A 315 -7.00 10.38 1.26
CA PHE A 315 -8.10 9.72 0.55
C PHE A 315 -8.59 8.42 1.19
N VAL A 316 -7.76 7.75 1.97
CA VAL A 316 -8.04 6.48 2.69
C VAL A 316 -8.79 5.45 1.83
N THR A 317 -8.42 5.33 0.54
CA THR A 317 -9.09 4.46 -0.44
C THR A 317 -10.61 4.71 -0.57
N ASN A 318 -11.12 5.86 -0.11
CA ASN A 318 -12.53 6.18 -0.04
C ASN A 318 -13.01 6.99 -1.25
N THR A 319 -13.95 6.45 -2.02
CA THR A 319 -14.48 7.08 -3.24
C THR A 319 -15.18 8.42 -3.00
N LYS A 320 -15.78 8.65 -1.82
CA LYS A 320 -16.44 9.92 -1.49
C LYS A 320 -15.39 11.02 -1.34
N ILE A 321 -14.30 10.73 -0.60
CA ILE A 321 -13.21 11.67 -0.34
C ILE A 321 -12.39 11.88 -1.62
N LEU A 322 -12.10 10.82 -2.37
CA LEU A 322 -11.41 10.91 -3.66
C LEU A 322 -12.18 11.81 -4.64
N ARG A 323 -13.51 11.69 -4.71
CA ARG A 323 -14.36 12.55 -5.55
C ARG A 323 -14.23 14.03 -5.17
N GLU A 324 -14.16 14.35 -3.88
CA GLU A 324 -13.91 15.70 -3.40
C GLU A 324 -12.53 16.20 -3.84
N GLY A 325 -11.48 15.38 -3.68
CA GLY A 325 -10.13 15.73 -4.13
C GLY A 325 -10.05 15.99 -5.62
N ILE A 326 -10.66 15.14 -6.44
CA ILE A 326 -10.76 15.31 -7.89
C ILE A 326 -11.47 16.63 -8.22
N ALA A 327 -12.60 16.92 -7.57
CA ALA A 327 -13.37 18.15 -7.82
C ALA A 327 -12.60 19.41 -7.42
N ARG A 328 -11.75 19.36 -6.41
CA ARG A 328 -10.88 20.45 -5.97
C ARG A 328 -9.56 20.52 -6.74
N GLY A 329 -9.22 19.51 -7.55
CA GLY A 329 -7.95 19.43 -8.27
C GLY A 329 -6.74 19.29 -7.34
N VAL A 330 -6.87 18.54 -6.23
CA VAL A 330 -5.77 18.28 -5.28
C VAL A 330 -5.22 16.88 -5.44
N ALA A 331 -3.90 16.72 -5.30
CA ALA A 331 -3.16 15.51 -5.63
C ALA A 331 -3.31 15.14 -7.13
N ASN A 332 -2.73 14.03 -7.55
CA ASN A 332 -2.88 13.47 -8.89
C ASN A 332 -2.72 11.93 -8.90
N SER A 333 -2.70 11.33 -7.71
CA SER A 333 -2.59 9.90 -7.48
C SER A 333 -3.26 9.54 -6.15
N ILE A 334 -3.67 8.28 -6.02
CA ILE A 334 -4.21 7.72 -4.79
C ILE A 334 -3.42 6.49 -4.37
N LEU A 335 -3.14 6.34 -3.07
CA LEU A 335 -2.70 5.08 -2.50
C LEU A 335 -3.91 4.18 -2.24
N ILE A 336 -3.79 2.92 -2.58
CA ILE A 336 -4.85 1.92 -2.45
C ILE A 336 -4.44 0.89 -1.41
N LYS A 337 -5.10 0.92 -0.26
CA LYS A 337 -4.96 -0.04 0.82
C LYS A 337 -6.29 -0.75 1.04
N VAL A 338 -6.37 -2.03 0.73
CA VAL A 338 -7.62 -2.80 0.77
C VAL A 338 -8.34 -2.75 2.13
N ASN A 339 -7.59 -2.67 3.23
CA ASN A 339 -8.16 -2.64 4.57
C ASN A 339 -8.63 -1.24 5.01
N GLN A 340 -8.23 -0.15 4.35
CA GLN A 340 -8.74 1.20 4.63
C GLN A 340 -10.21 1.36 4.27
N ILE A 341 -10.71 0.53 3.35
CA ILE A 341 -12.11 0.54 2.89
C ILE A 341 -12.86 -0.76 3.22
N GLY A 342 -12.19 -1.92 3.19
CA GLY A 342 -12.65 -3.18 3.76
C GLY A 342 -13.40 -4.13 2.84
N THR A 343 -13.48 -3.86 1.51
CA THR A 343 -13.96 -4.80 0.51
C THR A 343 -13.21 -4.67 -0.81
N LEU A 344 -13.17 -5.74 -1.61
CA LEU A 344 -12.59 -5.69 -2.96
C LEU A 344 -13.42 -4.80 -3.90
N SER A 345 -14.75 -4.86 -3.82
CA SER A 345 -15.64 -4.07 -4.67
C SER A 345 -15.43 -2.56 -4.48
N GLU A 346 -15.33 -2.08 -3.24
CA GLU A 346 -15.03 -0.67 -2.95
C GLU A 346 -13.60 -0.29 -3.36
N THR A 347 -12.64 -1.21 -3.17
CA THR A 347 -11.25 -1.03 -3.62
C THR A 347 -11.19 -0.82 -5.13
N PHE A 348 -11.86 -1.67 -5.91
CA PHE A 348 -11.90 -1.54 -7.37
C PHE A 348 -12.64 -0.28 -7.82
N ALA A 349 -13.70 0.11 -7.12
CA ALA A 349 -14.40 1.36 -7.39
C ALA A 349 -13.50 2.59 -7.20
N ALA A 350 -12.64 2.59 -6.19
CA ALA A 350 -11.66 3.67 -5.97
C ALA A 350 -10.61 3.73 -7.08
N ILE A 351 -10.05 2.58 -7.47
CA ILE A 351 -9.07 2.46 -8.56
C ILE A 351 -9.68 2.96 -9.88
N GLU A 352 -10.88 2.53 -10.21
CA GLU A 352 -11.57 2.91 -11.44
C GLU A 352 -11.93 4.41 -11.45
N MET A 353 -12.37 4.95 -10.32
CA MET A 353 -12.63 6.40 -10.19
C MET A 353 -11.37 7.22 -10.43
N ALA A 354 -10.23 6.83 -9.83
CA ALA A 354 -8.95 7.48 -10.03
C ALA A 354 -8.55 7.50 -11.50
N LYS A 355 -8.57 6.35 -12.17
CA LYS A 355 -8.23 6.22 -13.59
C LYS A 355 -9.07 7.10 -14.49
N ARG A 356 -10.40 7.13 -14.29
CA ARG A 356 -11.31 7.99 -15.06
C ARG A 356 -11.03 9.47 -14.89
N ALA A 357 -10.46 9.86 -13.76
CA ALA A 357 -10.05 11.23 -13.48
C ALA A 357 -8.64 11.57 -13.98
N GLY A 358 -7.90 10.60 -14.55
CA GLY A 358 -6.51 10.76 -14.94
C GLY A 358 -5.52 10.69 -13.78
N TYR A 359 -5.97 10.26 -12.60
CA TYR A 359 -5.11 9.97 -11.46
C TYR A 359 -4.50 8.58 -11.60
N THR A 360 -3.27 8.41 -11.16
CA THR A 360 -2.66 7.09 -10.99
C THR A 360 -3.15 6.43 -9.69
N SER A 361 -2.97 5.11 -9.60
CA SER A 361 -3.23 4.34 -8.38
C SER A 361 -1.98 3.57 -8.01
N VAL A 362 -1.58 3.62 -6.75
CA VAL A 362 -0.47 2.83 -6.21
C VAL A 362 -1.06 1.78 -5.27
N ILE A 363 -0.96 0.51 -5.63
CA ILE A 363 -1.41 -0.57 -4.74
C ILE A 363 -0.40 -0.72 -3.61
N SER A 364 -0.88 -0.72 -2.36
CA SER A 364 0.00 -0.63 -1.20
C SER A 364 -0.26 -1.73 -0.18
N HIS A 365 0.84 -2.14 0.47
CA HIS A 365 0.85 -2.92 1.70
C HIS A 365 0.47 -2.06 2.92
N ARG A 366 0.54 -2.67 4.10
CA ARG A 366 0.53 -1.98 5.39
C ARG A 366 1.79 -2.32 6.18
N SER A 367 2.04 -1.58 7.27
CA SER A 367 3.19 -1.86 8.16
C SER A 367 3.10 -3.23 8.83
N GLY A 368 1.90 -3.68 9.22
CA GLY A 368 1.63 -5.07 9.64
C GLY A 368 1.08 -5.89 8.48
N GLU A 369 1.90 -6.80 7.95
CA GLU A 369 1.56 -7.67 6.83
C GLU A 369 1.51 -9.15 7.25
N THR A 370 0.97 -9.97 6.35
CA THR A 370 1.01 -11.43 6.44
C THR A 370 1.70 -11.98 5.17
N GLU A 371 1.74 -13.31 4.99
CA GLU A 371 2.20 -13.93 3.75
C GLU A 371 1.19 -13.80 2.60
N ASP A 372 0.00 -13.25 2.84
CA ASP A 372 -1.01 -13.04 1.81
C ASP A 372 -0.48 -12.15 0.68
N THR A 373 -0.71 -12.56 -0.57
CA THR A 373 -0.17 -11.91 -1.77
C THR A 373 -1.22 -11.20 -2.62
N THR A 374 -2.46 -11.12 -2.15
CA THR A 374 -3.61 -10.59 -2.92
C THR A 374 -3.33 -9.23 -3.56
N ILE A 375 -2.59 -8.33 -2.88
CA ILE A 375 -2.28 -7.01 -3.43
C ILE A 375 -1.39 -7.07 -4.69
N ALA A 376 -0.55 -8.10 -4.82
CA ALA A 376 0.24 -8.31 -6.04
C ALA A 376 -0.67 -8.67 -7.22
N ASP A 377 -1.62 -9.57 -7.01
CA ASP A 377 -2.62 -9.95 -8.00
C ASP A 377 -3.53 -8.76 -8.37
N ILE A 378 -3.98 -7.96 -7.41
CA ILE A 378 -4.76 -6.74 -7.63
C ILE A 378 -3.99 -5.74 -8.51
N ALA A 379 -2.70 -5.52 -8.24
CA ALA A 379 -1.89 -4.56 -8.99
C ALA A 379 -1.83 -4.90 -10.48
N VAL A 380 -1.68 -6.19 -10.81
CA VAL A 380 -1.67 -6.68 -12.19
C VAL A 380 -3.08 -6.68 -12.79
N ALA A 381 -4.05 -7.25 -12.08
CA ALA A 381 -5.44 -7.39 -12.53
C ALA A 381 -6.08 -6.05 -12.92
N THR A 382 -5.79 -5.02 -12.16
CA THR A 382 -6.37 -3.69 -12.38
C THR A 382 -5.54 -2.81 -13.29
N ASN A 383 -4.35 -3.23 -13.74
CA ASN A 383 -3.40 -2.34 -14.40
C ASN A 383 -3.21 -1.03 -13.61
N ALA A 384 -2.99 -1.14 -12.29
CA ALA A 384 -2.68 0.01 -11.45
C ALA A 384 -1.30 0.59 -11.81
N LEU A 385 -0.45 -0.21 -12.43
CA LEU A 385 0.89 0.09 -12.95
C LEU A 385 1.93 0.38 -11.88
N GLN A 386 1.57 0.45 -10.61
CA GLN A 386 2.47 0.77 -9.50
C GLN A 386 2.09 -0.05 -8.26
N ILE A 387 3.11 -0.50 -7.52
CA ILE A 387 2.95 -1.20 -6.25
C ILE A 387 3.98 -0.71 -5.23
N LYS A 388 3.52 -0.41 -4.02
CA LYS A 388 4.32 -0.05 -2.86
C LYS A 388 4.17 -1.17 -1.83
N THR A 389 5.18 -2.05 -1.71
CA THR A 389 5.08 -3.23 -0.85
C THR A 389 6.34 -3.50 -0.02
N GLY A 390 6.99 -2.41 0.40
CA GLY A 390 8.14 -2.43 1.30
C GLY A 390 9.47 -2.65 0.59
N SER A 391 10.48 -3.01 1.37
CA SER A 391 11.86 -3.18 0.91
C SER A 391 12.16 -4.59 0.40
N ALA A 392 13.42 -4.81 0.02
CA ALA A 392 13.96 -6.12 -0.41
C ALA A 392 14.36 -7.00 0.79
N SER A 393 13.64 -6.93 1.89
CA SER A 393 13.84 -7.76 3.08
C SER A 393 12.53 -8.00 3.81
N ARG A 394 12.49 -8.98 4.71
CA ARG A 394 11.33 -9.54 5.41
C ARG A 394 10.42 -10.35 4.47
N SER A 395 10.09 -11.58 4.86
CA SER A 395 9.34 -12.53 4.03
C SER A 395 7.91 -12.07 3.70
N ASP A 396 7.28 -11.31 4.57
CA ASP A 396 5.99 -10.68 4.36
C ASP A 396 5.99 -9.68 3.18
N ARG A 397 7.10 -9.00 2.93
CA ARG A 397 7.30 -8.12 1.77
C ARG A 397 7.68 -8.93 0.53
N MET A 398 8.68 -9.80 0.68
CA MET A 398 9.17 -10.63 -0.42
C MET A 398 8.10 -11.56 -0.99
N ALA A 399 7.11 -11.98 -0.20
CA ALA A 399 5.98 -12.79 -0.68
C ALA A 399 5.27 -12.12 -1.87
N LYS A 400 5.02 -10.79 -1.80
CA LYS A 400 4.36 -10.02 -2.86
C LYS A 400 5.25 -9.89 -4.10
N TYR A 401 6.55 -9.59 -3.93
CA TYR A 401 7.51 -9.54 -5.04
C TYR A 401 7.68 -10.90 -5.71
N ASN A 402 7.75 -11.98 -4.93
CA ASN A 402 7.83 -13.33 -5.48
C ASN A 402 6.55 -13.73 -6.23
N GLN A 403 5.39 -13.28 -5.77
CA GLN A 403 4.13 -13.48 -6.50
C GLN A 403 4.15 -12.74 -7.85
N LEU A 404 4.64 -11.51 -7.89
CA LEU A 404 4.79 -10.77 -9.14
C LEU A 404 5.77 -11.44 -10.11
N LEU A 405 6.87 -12.04 -9.62
CA LEU A 405 7.76 -12.84 -10.47
C LEU A 405 7.06 -14.06 -11.08
N ARG A 406 6.21 -14.77 -10.30
CA ARG A 406 5.39 -15.89 -10.82
C ARG A 406 4.39 -15.42 -11.85
N ILE A 407 3.74 -14.27 -11.62
CA ILE A 407 2.80 -13.67 -12.58
C ILE A 407 3.52 -13.29 -13.89
N GLU A 408 4.72 -12.66 -13.81
CA GLU A 408 5.53 -12.33 -14.99
C GLU A 408 5.90 -13.59 -15.78
N GLU A 409 6.29 -14.67 -15.09
CA GLU A 409 6.59 -15.97 -15.72
C GLU A 409 5.34 -16.59 -16.37
N GLU A 410 4.18 -16.54 -15.71
CA GLU A 410 2.91 -17.06 -16.24
C GLU A 410 2.43 -16.26 -17.46
N LEU A 411 2.64 -14.96 -17.48
CA LEU A 411 2.34 -14.10 -18.64
C LEU A 411 3.29 -14.35 -19.82
N GLY A 412 4.52 -14.77 -19.57
CA GLY A 412 5.51 -15.06 -20.60
C GLY A 412 5.73 -13.88 -21.54
N ASP A 413 5.67 -14.13 -22.85
CA ASP A 413 5.88 -13.09 -23.88
C ASP A 413 4.78 -12.00 -23.89
N ALA A 414 3.64 -12.23 -23.22
CA ALA A 414 2.60 -11.23 -23.04
C ALA A 414 2.86 -10.28 -21.86
N ALA A 415 3.86 -10.59 -21.02
CA ALA A 415 4.23 -9.70 -19.93
C ALA A 415 4.78 -8.38 -20.48
N SER A 416 4.25 -7.27 -20.00
CA SER A 416 4.78 -5.95 -20.32
C SER A 416 5.04 -5.16 -19.04
N TYR A 417 6.15 -4.41 -19.04
CA TYR A 417 6.54 -3.55 -17.93
C TYR A 417 6.44 -2.10 -18.39
N PRO A 418 5.59 -1.27 -17.78
CA PRO A 418 5.28 0.06 -18.28
C PRO A 418 6.44 1.04 -18.09
N GLY A 419 7.34 0.77 -17.16
CA GLY A 419 8.43 1.68 -16.84
C GLY A 419 7.92 3.08 -16.49
N LYS A 420 8.59 4.11 -17.04
CA LYS A 420 8.21 5.52 -16.81
C LYS A 420 6.79 5.86 -17.26
N SER A 421 6.18 5.10 -18.18
CA SER A 421 4.80 5.35 -18.61
C SER A 421 3.75 5.02 -17.54
N ALA A 422 4.16 4.36 -16.44
CA ALA A 422 3.30 4.17 -15.27
C ALA A 422 2.87 5.50 -14.62
N PHE A 423 3.64 6.56 -14.84
CA PHE A 423 3.36 7.91 -14.33
C PHE A 423 2.59 8.75 -15.37
N TYR A 424 1.50 8.22 -15.93
CA TYR A 424 0.72 8.86 -16.98
C TYR A 424 0.01 10.15 -16.55
N ASN A 425 -0.08 10.41 -15.25
CA ASN A 425 -0.58 11.64 -14.65
C ASN A 425 0.38 12.84 -14.78
N LEU A 426 1.63 12.62 -15.23
CA LEU A 426 2.68 13.64 -15.40
C LEU A 426 2.85 14.11 -16.87
N ARG A 427 1.78 14.13 -17.65
CA ARG A 427 1.78 14.51 -19.06
C ARG A 427 1.46 16.00 -19.26
#